data_f496e4204ace0b13e0912251b2a6500e
#
_entry.id   f496e4204ace0b13e0912251b2a6500e
#
_cell.length_a   1.000
_cell.length_b   1.000
_cell.length_c   1.000
_cell.angle_alpha   90.00
_cell.angle_beta   90.00
_cell.angle_gamma   90.00
#
_symmetry.space_group_name_H-M   'P 1'
#
loop_
_entity.id
_entity.type
_entity.pdbx_description
1 polymer ?
#
loop_
_entity_poly.entity_id
_entity_poly.type
_entity_poly.pdbx_seq_one_letter_code
_entity_poly.pdbx_strand_id
1 'polypeptide(L)'
;MARSSKMRGAPAAFAKFGDFVLSHREEILGSWIAAVDQHPKISASDKLTYTQLLDHLPELCAELAALIKQPGAESVKKEAKQDAKAHGWKRWRQGYKLDELIREICLIRRHFIDTWVPAFAATDAGFDFEKQNGARRVVERFFDDVVIEATVQFVEEKQQALREVKARLRAKKKASAAAKADLFDLISHRLREPLAPLLYAVEILLLEESLSARGLEAIHVLHRNAKQEAQEIDELLKLIGEMEVSE
;
A
#
# COMPACT_ATOMS: atom_id res chain seq x y z
N MET A 1 -21.89 23.15 -33.81
CA MET A 1 -21.93 21.67 -34.07
C MET A 1 -20.56 20.96 -33.95
N ALA A 2 -19.56 21.48 -33.22
CA ALA A 2 -18.19 20.90 -33.17
C ALA A 2 -17.88 20.06 -31.88
N ARG A 3 -18.81 19.97 -30.92
CA ARG A 3 -18.58 19.24 -29.66
C ARG A 3 -18.86 17.72 -29.69
N SER A 4 -19.62 17.23 -30.70
CA SER A 4 -20.06 15.83 -30.75
C SER A 4 -19.01 14.85 -31.33
N SER A 5 -18.04 15.34 -32.13
CA SER A 5 -17.03 14.47 -32.76
C SER A 5 -15.87 14.09 -31.83
N LYS A 6 -15.51 14.95 -30.84
CA LYS A 6 -14.41 14.71 -29.90
C LYS A 6 -14.68 13.58 -28.88
N MET A 7 -15.96 13.30 -28.55
CA MET A 7 -16.32 12.29 -27.56
C MET A 7 -16.29 10.84 -28.10
N ARG A 8 -16.35 10.61 -29.39
CA ARG A 8 -16.36 9.23 -29.96
C ARG A 8 -14.99 8.56 -30.01
N GLY A 9 -13.91 9.31 -30.02
CA GLY A 9 -12.55 8.75 -30.08
C GLY A 9 -11.91 8.44 -28.72
N ALA A 10 -12.42 9.03 -27.64
CA ALA A 10 -11.86 8.84 -26.30
C ALA A 10 -11.95 7.38 -25.79
N PRO A 11 -13.11 6.67 -25.88
CA PRO A 11 -13.20 5.28 -25.44
C PRO A 11 -12.24 4.35 -26.18
N ALA A 12 -12.07 4.54 -27.49
CA ALA A 12 -11.16 3.73 -28.31
C ALA A 12 -9.68 3.94 -27.93
N ALA A 13 -9.26 5.16 -27.60
CA ALA A 13 -7.90 5.46 -27.18
C ALA A 13 -7.58 4.85 -25.79
N PHE A 14 -8.53 4.91 -24.88
CA PHE A 14 -8.39 4.26 -23.56
C PHE A 14 -8.38 2.73 -23.68
N ALA A 15 -9.18 2.14 -24.58
CA ALA A 15 -9.14 0.71 -24.85
C ALA A 15 -7.75 0.28 -25.34
N LYS A 16 -7.18 1.00 -26.32
CA LYS A 16 -5.83 0.75 -26.83
C LYS A 16 -4.76 0.89 -25.73
N PHE A 17 -4.88 1.91 -24.87
CA PHE A 17 -3.94 2.07 -23.76
C PHE A 17 -4.04 0.91 -22.77
N GLY A 18 -5.23 0.45 -22.42
CA GLY A 18 -5.41 -0.75 -21.59
C GLY A 18 -4.83 -2.01 -22.23
N ASP A 19 -4.97 -2.18 -23.56
CA ASP A 19 -4.32 -3.30 -24.30
C ASP A 19 -2.80 -3.17 -24.28
N PHE A 20 -2.28 -1.97 -24.43
CA PHE A 20 -0.84 -1.68 -24.32
C PHE A 20 -0.29 -2.06 -22.93
N VAL A 21 -0.98 -1.70 -21.84
CA VAL A 21 -0.60 -2.07 -20.48
C VAL A 21 -0.53 -3.60 -20.34
N LEU A 22 -1.51 -4.33 -20.86
CA LEU A 22 -1.52 -5.80 -20.82
C LEU A 22 -0.39 -6.42 -21.62
N SER A 23 -0.12 -5.91 -22.82
CA SER A 23 0.93 -6.44 -23.70
C SER A 23 2.35 -6.19 -23.18
N HIS A 24 2.56 -5.13 -22.37
CA HIS A 24 3.85 -4.77 -21.78
C HIS A 24 3.93 -5.09 -20.28
N ARG A 25 2.99 -5.90 -19.76
CA ARG A 25 2.89 -6.20 -18.32
C ARG A 25 4.21 -6.71 -17.74
N GLU A 26 4.89 -7.61 -18.40
CA GLU A 26 6.16 -8.17 -17.93
C GLU A 26 7.26 -7.10 -17.84
N GLU A 27 7.33 -6.20 -18.82
CA GLU A 27 8.29 -5.08 -18.82
C GLU A 27 7.96 -4.07 -17.71
N ILE A 28 6.67 -3.76 -17.52
CA ILE A 28 6.19 -2.89 -16.44
C ILE A 28 6.63 -3.44 -15.10
N LEU A 29 6.34 -4.70 -14.82
CA LEU A 29 6.64 -5.34 -13.54
C LEU A 29 8.14 -5.53 -13.35
N GLY A 30 8.88 -5.93 -14.38
CA GLY A 30 10.33 -6.09 -14.29
C GLY A 30 11.06 -4.79 -13.98
N SER A 31 10.68 -3.69 -14.64
CA SER A 31 11.26 -2.38 -14.40
C SER A 31 10.89 -1.81 -13.03
N TRP A 32 9.68 -2.09 -12.54
CA TRP A 32 9.28 -1.71 -11.19
C TRP A 32 10.05 -2.52 -10.13
N ILE A 33 10.20 -3.84 -10.28
CA ILE A 33 11.01 -4.66 -9.36
C ILE A 33 12.43 -4.12 -9.26
N ALA A 34 13.05 -3.79 -10.40
CA ALA A 34 14.38 -3.19 -10.40
C ALA A 34 14.41 -1.86 -9.63
N ALA A 35 13.35 -1.05 -9.70
CA ALA A 35 13.23 0.19 -8.95
C ALA A 35 13.04 -0.05 -7.44
N VAL A 36 12.32 -1.09 -7.04
CA VAL A 36 12.15 -1.49 -5.63
C VAL A 36 13.48 -1.98 -5.05
N ASP A 37 14.18 -2.88 -5.76
CA ASP A 37 15.48 -3.41 -5.34
C ASP A 37 16.55 -2.33 -5.16
N GLN A 38 16.50 -1.29 -5.99
CA GLN A 38 17.45 -0.18 -5.92
C GLN A 38 17.03 0.91 -4.91
N HIS A 39 15.85 0.79 -4.29
CA HIS A 39 15.31 1.84 -3.45
C HIS A 39 15.90 1.79 -2.04
N PRO A 40 16.68 2.82 -1.59
CA PRO A 40 17.45 2.76 -0.35
C PRO A 40 16.62 2.69 0.93
N LYS A 41 15.30 2.89 0.83
CA LYS A 41 14.35 2.87 1.96
C LYS A 41 13.37 1.68 1.89
N ILE A 42 13.63 0.68 1.06
CA ILE A 42 12.85 -0.56 0.98
C ILE A 42 13.84 -1.72 1.20
N SER A 43 14.13 -2.01 2.46
CA SER A 43 15.12 -3.02 2.83
C SER A 43 14.54 -4.43 2.98
N ALA A 44 13.24 -4.54 3.14
CA ALA A 44 12.57 -5.84 3.27
C ALA A 44 12.57 -6.61 1.94
N SER A 45 12.62 -5.92 0.79
CA SER A 45 12.73 -6.51 -0.55
C SER A 45 13.97 -7.37 -0.73
N ASP A 46 15.11 -7.00 -0.12
CA ASP A 46 16.40 -7.71 -0.23
C ASP A 46 16.34 -9.19 0.17
N LYS A 47 15.33 -9.57 0.96
CA LYS A 47 15.12 -10.93 1.47
C LYS A 47 14.11 -11.73 0.67
N LEU A 48 13.50 -11.12 -0.34
CA LEU A 48 12.42 -11.73 -1.11
C LEU A 48 12.93 -12.22 -2.47
N THR A 49 12.37 -13.35 -2.91
CA THR A 49 12.56 -13.81 -4.28
C THR A 49 11.75 -12.96 -5.25
N TYR A 50 12.13 -13.00 -6.53
CA TYR A 50 11.38 -12.34 -7.61
C TYR A 50 9.87 -12.65 -7.57
N THR A 51 9.51 -13.91 -7.40
CA THR A 51 8.10 -14.33 -7.30
C THR A 51 7.39 -13.77 -6.08
N GLN A 52 8.11 -13.66 -4.97
CA GLN A 52 7.57 -13.06 -3.74
C GLN A 52 7.38 -11.55 -3.86
N LEU A 53 8.23 -10.87 -4.64
CA LEU A 53 8.06 -9.46 -4.96
C LEU A 53 6.89 -9.22 -5.91
N LEU A 54 6.76 -10.03 -6.96
CA LEU A 54 5.64 -9.92 -7.91
C LEU A 54 4.28 -10.00 -7.23
N ASP A 55 4.10 -10.97 -6.35
CA ASP A 55 2.89 -11.18 -5.56
C ASP A 55 1.58 -11.04 -6.37
N HIS A 56 0.65 -10.16 -5.98
CA HIS A 56 -0.62 -9.83 -6.65
C HIS A 56 -0.50 -8.68 -7.67
N LEU A 57 0.70 -8.24 -7.99
CA LEU A 57 0.90 -7.11 -8.91
C LEU A 57 0.49 -7.42 -10.37
N PRO A 58 0.67 -8.66 -10.88
CA PRO A 58 0.15 -9.01 -12.20
C PRO A 58 -1.37 -8.85 -12.31
N GLU A 59 -2.11 -9.20 -11.25
CA GLU A 59 -3.56 -9.05 -11.13
C GLU A 59 -3.93 -7.57 -11.05
N LEU A 60 -3.28 -6.80 -10.18
CA LEU A 60 -3.48 -5.35 -10.08
C LEU A 60 -3.20 -4.62 -11.40
N CYS A 61 -2.20 -5.04 -12.17
CA CYS A 61 -1.95 -4.48 -13.51
C CYS A 61 -3.09 -4.82 -14.49
N ALA A 62 -3.64 -6.03 -14.43
CA ALA A 62 -4.76 -6.43 -15.27
C ALA A 62 -6.03 -5.65 -14.93
N GLU A 63 -6.30 -5.44 -13.66
CA GLU A 63 -7.43 -4.66 -13.14
C GLU A 63 -7.30 -3.17 -13.52
N LEU A 64 -6.11 -2.59 -13.38
CA LEU A 64 -5.84 -1.25 -13.86
C LEU A 64 -6.13 -1.12 -15.36
N ALA A 65 -5.65 -2.08 -16.17
CA ALA A 65 -5.92 -2.08 -17.60
C ALA A 65 -7.42 -2.20 -17.92
N ALA A 66 -8.15 -3.01 -17.16
CA ALA A 66 -9.60 -3.12 -17.29
C ALA A 66 -10.33 -1.83 -16.92
N LEU A 67 -9.91 -1.15 -15.84
CA LEU A 67 -10.46 0.13 -15.42
C LEU A 67 -10.10 1.29 -16.37
N ILE A 68 -8.92 1.24 -17.00
CA ILE A 68 -8.57 2.18 -18.08
C ILE A 68 -9.55 2.01 -19.25
N LYS A 69 -9.87 0.77 -19.64
CA LYS A 69 -10.84 0.48 -20.70
C LYS A 69 -12.27 0.88 -20.32
N GLN A 70 -12.65 0.61 -19.06
CA GLN A 70 -13.99 0.84 -18.55
C GLN A 70 -13.95 1.38 -17.12
N PRO A 71 -13.79 2.69 -16.91
CA PRO A 71 -13.63 3.31 -15.58
C PRO A 71 -14.77 3.08 -14.59
N GLY A 72 -15.94 2.63 -15.06
CA GLY A 72 -17.13 2.35 -14.24
C GLY A 72 -17.32 0.89 -13.83
N ALA A 73 -16.39 -0.02 -14.12
CA ALA A 73 -16.54 -1.46 -13.85
C ALA A 73 -16.42 -1.76 -12.33
N GLU A 74 -17.57 -1.80 -11.63
CA GLU A 74 -17.61 -2.00 -10.17
C GLU A 74 -17.09 -3.38 -9.73
N SER A 75 -17.28 -4.43 -10.55
CA SER A 75 -16.72 -5.77 -10.27
C SER A 75 -15.20 -5.72 -10.21
N VAL A 76 -14.57 -5.07 -11.21
CA VAL A 76 -13.10 -4.91 -11.28
C VAL A 76 -12.57 -4.11 -10.09
N LYS A 77 -13.25 -3.03 -9.71
CA LYS A 77 -12.88 -2.25 -8.51
C LYS A 77 -12.93 -3.10 -7.23
N LYS A 78 -13.91 -3.99 -7.13
CA LYS A 78 -14.03 -4.88 -5.97
C LYS A 78 -12.90 -5.92 -5.94
N GLU A 79 -12.53 -6.48 -7.08
CA GLU A 79 -11.41 -7.41 -7.22
C GLU A 79 -10.10 -6.70 -6.86
N ALA A 80 -9.82 -5.54 -7.43
CA ALA A 80 -8.65 -4.73 -7.12
C ALA A 80 -8.49 -4.41 -5.64
N LYS A 81 -9.59 -4.13 -4.94
CA LYS A 81 -9.58 -3.94 -3.49
C LYS A 81 -9.22 -5.21 -2.72
N GLN A 82 -9.68 -6.38 -3.17
CA GLN A 82 -9.33 -7.64 -2.54
C GLN A 82 -7.85 -7.97 -2.74
N ASP A 83 -7.31 -7.76 -3.94
CA ASP A 83 -5.91 -8.01 -4.23
C ASP A 83 -4.99 -7.01 -3.53
N ALA A 84 -5.41 -5.74 -3.42
CA ALA A 84 -4.71 -4.76 -2.61
C ALA A 84 -4.64 -5.16 -1.12
N LYS A 85 -5.74 -5.67 -0.55
CA LYS A 85 -5.74 -6.20 0.83
C LYS A 85 -4.83 -7.40 0.98
N ALA A 86 -4.90 -8.35 0.04
CA ALA A 86 -4.04 -9.52 0.04
C ALA A 86 -2.55 -9.12 -0.03
N HIS A 87 -2.21 -8.12 -0.84
CA HIS A 87 -0.88 -7.54 -0.92
C HIS A 87 -0.43 -6.95 0.43
N GLY A 88 -1.24 -6.12 1.07
CA GLY A 88 -0.95 -5.54 2.40
C GLY A 88 -0.73 -6.60 3.47
N TRP A 89 -1.60 -7.62 3.53
CA TRP A 89 -1.45 -8.76 4.42
C TRP A 89 -0.14 -9.51 4.19
N LYS A 90 0.21 -9.77 2.94
CA LYS A 90 1.40 -10.53 2.59
C LYS A 90 2.68 -9.76 2.92
N ARG A 91 2.72 -8.46 2.63
CA ARG A 91 3.86 -7.60 2.98
C ARG A 91 4.08 -7.52 4.49
N TRP A 92 3.01 -7.45 5.28
CA TRP A 92 3.10 -7.59 6.73
C TRP A 92 3.82 -8.88 7.12
N ARG A 93 3.39 -10.03 6.61
CA ARG A 93 4.00 -11.34 6.90
C ARG A 93 5.44 -11.48 6.41
N GLN A 94 5.81 -10.79 5.37
CA GLN A 94 7.17 -10.72 4.83
C GLN A 94 8.10 -9.79 5.63
N GLY A 95 7.59 -9.13 6.67
CA GLY A 95 8.36 -8.25 7.55
C GLY A 95 8.60 -6.85 7.00
N TYR A 96 7.81 -6.42 6.03
CA TYR A 96 7.82 -5.04 5.58
C TYR A 96 7.43 -4.09 6.70
N LYS A 97 8.02 -2.91 6.69
CA LYS A 97 7.49 -1.76 7.39
C LYS A 97 6.38 -1.12 6.57
N LEU A 98 5.49 -0.39 7.22
CA LEU A 98 4.37 0.25 6.49
C LEU A 98 4.87 1.27 5.46
N ASP A 99 5.90 2.04 5.79
CA ASP A 99 6.48 3.00 4.86
C ASP A 99 7.13 2.33 3.64
N GLU A 100 7.68 1.13 3.79
CA GLU A 100 8.21 0.33 2.69
C GLU A 100 7.08 -0.11 1.74
N LEU A 101 5.95 -0.60 2.28
CA LEU A 101 4.75 -0.94 1.52
C LEU A 101 4.22 0.26 0.73
N ILE A 102 4.07 1.41 1.39
CA ILE A 102 3.58 2.63 0.75
C ILE A 102 4.52 3.09 -0.37
N ARG A 103 5.84 3.08 -0.12
CA ARG A 103 6.85 3.44 -1.13
C ARG A 103 6.80 2.52 -2.34
N GLU A 104 6.67 1.22 -2.11
CA GLU A 104 6.55 0.20 -3.14
C GLU A 104 5.37 0.50 -4.09
N ILE A 105 4.18 0.78 -3.54
CA ILE A 105 2.98 1.12 -4.32
C ILE A 105 3.13 2.49 -5.00
N CYS A 106 3.72 3.48 -4.33
CA CYS A 106 3.99 4.80 -4.93
C CYS A 106 4.99 4.72 -6.09
N LEU A 107 5.96 3.80 -6.03
CA LEU A 107 6.92 3.59 -7.12
C LEU A 107 6.23 3.07 -8.39
N ILE A 108 5.35 2.07 -8.29
CA ILE A 108 4.64 1.56 -9.46
C ILE A 108 3.68 2.60 -10.04
N ARG A 109 2.95 3.35 -9.18
CA ARG A 109 2.11 4.48 -9.63
C ARG A 109 2.90 5.49 -10.43
N ARG A 110 4.04 5.96 -9.89
CA ARG A 110 4.92 6.92 -10.56
C ARG A 110 5.45 6.36 -11.87
N HIS A 111 5.83 5.11 -11.88
CA HIS A 111 6.33 4.44 -13.08
C HIS A 111 5.28 4.42 -14.20
N PHE A 112 4.02 4.16 -13.89
CA PHE A 112 2.93 4.28 -14.86
C PHE A 112 2.78 5.70 -15.40
N ILE A 113 2.79 6.72 -14.52
CA ILE A 113 2.55 8.12 -14.88
C ILE A 113 3.71 8.70 -15.69
N ASP A 114 4.95 8.43 -15.28
CA ASP A 114 6.14 9.09 -15.83
C ASP A 114 6.74 8.32 -17.02
N THR A 115 6.49 7.02 -17.12
CA THR A 115 7.08 6.17 -18.16
C THR A 115 6.03 5.63 -19.13
N TRP A 116 5.03 4.91 -18.65
CA TRP A 116 4.14 4.12 -19.52
C TRP A 116 3.05 4.94 -20.19
N VAL A 117 2.50 5.98 -19.56
CA VAL A 117 1.57 6.91 -20.21
C VAL A 117 2.26 7.68 -21.34
N PRO A 118 3.47 8.26 -21.14
CA PRO A 118 4.23 8.88 -22.24
C PRO A 118 4.67 7.88 -23.32
N ALA A 119 5.09 6.68 -22.96
CA ALA A 119 5.50 5.65 -23.92
C ALA A 119 4.36 5.30 -24.88
N PHE A 120 3.16 5.07 -24.36
CA PHE A 120 1.99 4.86 -25.21
C PHE A 120 1.65 6.08 -26.07
N ALA A 121 1.73 7.28 -25.50
CA ALA A 121 1.47 8.51 -26.26
C ALA A 121 2.42 8.71 -27.45
N ALA A 122 3.65 8.20 -27.36
CA ALA A 122 4.60 8.21 -28.46
C ALA A 122 4.22 7.25 -29.60
N THR A 123 3.41 6.22 -29.33
CA THR A 123 2.98 5.22 -30.32
C THR A 123 1.62 5.54 -30.97
N ASP A 124 0.77 6.33 -30.31
CA ASP A 124 -0.58 6.67 -30.80
C ASP A 124 -0.78 8.19 -30.81
N ALA A 125 -0.61 8.83 -31.98
CA ALA A 125 -0.85 10.26 -32.18
C ALA A 125 -2.27 10.71 -31.80
N GLY A 126 -3.23 9.77 -31.73
CA GLY A 126 -4.59 10.02 -31.26
C GLY A 126 -4.71 10.15 -29.74
N PHE A 127 -3.66 9.78 -28.98
CA PHE A 127 -3.60 9.89 -27.53
C PHE A 127 -3.02 11.26 -27.12
N ASP A 128 -3.80 12.30 -27.38
CA ASP A 128 -3.46 13.69 -27.12
C ASP A 128 -3.33 14.01 -25.61
N PHE A 129 -2.90 15.21 -25.29
CA PHE A 129 -2.68 15.68 -23.91
C PHE A 129 -3.91 15.52 -23.01
N GLU A 130 -5.11 15.75 -23.52
CA GLU A 130 -6.35 15.59 -22.74
C GLU A 130 -6.60 14.14 -22.35
N LYS A 131 -6.34 13.20 -23.27
CA LYS A 131 -6.46 11.76 -23.02
C LYS A 131 -5.35 11.24 -22.09
N GLN A 132 -4.12 11.73 -22.26
CA GLN A 132 -3.04 11.44 -21.32
C GLN A 132 -3.40 11.85 -19.89
N ASN A 133 -3.91 13.07 -19.69
CA ASN A 133 -4.38 13.52 -18.38
C ASN A 133 -5.57 12.70 -17.86
N GLY A 134 -6.45 12.27 -18.75
CA GLY A 134 -7.52 11.35 -18.42
C GLY A 134 -6.99 10.00 -17.90
N ALA A 135 -6.03 9.41 -18.61
CA ALA A 135 -5.39 8.17 -18.21
C ALA A 135 -4.63 8.30 -16.88
N ARG A 136 -3.86 9.38 -16.71
CA ARG A 136 -3.17 9.67 -15.45
C ARG A 136 -4.14 9.70 -14.27
N ARG A 137 -5.28 10.39 -14.39
CA ARG A 137 -6.32 10.40 -13.34
C ARG A 137 -6.90 9.02 -13.03
N VAL A 138 -7.01 8.12 -14.01
CA VAL A 138 -7.44 6.75 -13.76
C VAL A 138 -6.37 5.99 -12.97
N VAL A 139 -5.11 6.10 -13.38
CA VAL A 139 -3.96 5.49 -12.70
C VAL A 139 -3.84 6.00 -11.26
N GLU A 140 -3.89 7.32 -11.05
CA GLU A 140 -3.83 7.94 -9.73
C GLU A 140 -4.92 7.40 -8.79
N ARG A 141 -6.18 7.46 -9.23
CA ARG A 141 -7.31 6.97 -8.41
C ARG A 141 -7.21 5.48 -8.10
N PHE A 142 -6.77 4.69 -9.05
CA PHE A 142 -6.57 3.26 -8.86
C PHE A 142 -5.53 3.00 -7.76
N PHE A 143 -4.36 3.61 -7.87
CA PHE A 143 -3.30 3.42 -6.88
C PHE A 143 -3.58 4.10 -5.55
N ASP A 144 -4.34 5.18 -5.50
CA ASP A 144 -4.87 5.73 -4.24
C ASP A 144 -5.72 4.68 -3.52
N ASP A 145 -6.66 4.03 -4.22
CA ASP A 145 -7.48 2.96 -3.65
C ASP A 145 -6.61 1.75 -3.22
N VAL A 146 -5.60 1.36 -4.00
CA VAL A 146 -4.67 0.28 -3.66
C VAL A 146 -3.87 0.59 -2.39
N VAL A 147 -3.29 1.80 -2.28
CA VAL A 147 -2.56 2.23 -1.08
C VAL A 147 -3.46 2.16 0.14
N ILE A 148 -4.69 2.67 0.03
CA ILE A 148 -5.66 2.69 1.14
C ILE A 148 -5.95 1.26 1.62
N GLU A 149 -6.40 0.37 0.73
CA GLU A 149 -6.83 -0.96 1.11
C GLU A 149 -5.66 -1.83 1.61
N ALA A 150 -4.49 -1.73 0.97
CA ALA A 150 -3.28 -2.45 1.40
C ALA A 150 -2.80 -1.96 2.78
N THR A 151 -2.83 -0.66 3.03
CA THR A 151 -2.37 -0.06 4.28
C THR A 151 -3.34 -0.38 5.43
N VAL A 152 -4.65 -0.29 5.19
CA VAL A 152 -5.67 -0.67 6.18
C VAL A 152 -5.48 -2.13 6.59
N GLN A 153 -5.35 -3.05 5.63
CA GLN A 153 -5.15 -4.46 5.92
C GLN A 153 -3.85 -4.71 6.69
N PHE A 154 -2.75 -4.05 6.30
CA PHE A 154 -1.47 -4.15 7.00
C PHE A 154 -1.60 -3.73 8.47
N VAL A 155 -2.30 -2.64 8.76
CA VAL A 155 -2.55 -2.15 10.12
C VAL A 155 -3.46 -3.10 10.90
N GLU A 156 -4.52 -3.63 10.26
CA GLU A 156 -5.42 -4.61 10.88
C GLU A 156 -4.68 -5.87 11.33
N GLU A 157 -3.80 -6.40 10.48
CA GLU A 157 -2.97 -7.57 10.81
C GLU A 157 -2.06 -7.29 12.01
N LYS A 158 -1.44 -6.11 12.02
CA LYS A 158 -0.59 -5.68 13.12
C LYS A 158 -1.37 -5.55 14.43
N GLN A 159 -2.56 -4.93 14.38
CA GLN A 159 -3.45 -4.84 15.54
C GLN A 159 -3.92 -6.21 16.04
N GLN A 160 -4.18 -7.14 15.11
CA GLN A 160 -4.54 -8.51 15.47
C GLN A 160 -3.39 -9.20 16.20
N ALA A 161 -2.17 -9.09 15.68
CA ALA A 161 -0.98 -9.64 16.35
C ALA A 161 -0.80 -9.05 17.75
N LEU A 162 -1.04 -7.74 17.91
CA LEU A 162 -0.99 -7.07 19.21
C LEU A 162 -2.07 -7.61 20.18
N ARG A 163 -3.31 -7.77 19.69
CA ARG A 163 -4.41 -8.36 20.50
C ARG A 163 -4.07 -9.78 20.99
N GLU A 164 -3.45 -10.59 20.11
CA GLU A 164 -3.01 -11.94 20.47
C GLU A 164 -1.91 -11.94 21.53
N VAL A 165 -0.93 -11.04 21.41
CA VAL A 165 0.11 -10.85 22.43
C VAL A 165 -0.52 -10.43 23.76
N LYS A 166 -1.44 -9.44 23.76
CA LYS A 166 -2.19 -9.01 24.95
C LYS A 166 -2.96 -10.15 25.59
N ALA A 167 -3.64 -10.99 24.80
CA ALA A 167 -4.40 -12.14 25.30
C ALA A 167 -3.47 -13.17 25.94
N ARG A 168 -2.32 -13.48 25.31
CA ARG A 168 -1.30 -14.38 25.87
C ARG A 168 -0.70 -13.83 27.17
N LEU A 169 -0.49 -12.51 27.26
CA LEU A 169 -0.02 -11.82 28.44
C LEU A 169 -1.00 -12.01 29.62
N ARG A 170 -2.29 -11.74 29.37
CA ARG A 170 -3.35 -11.91 30.38
C ARG A 170 -3.46 -13.35 30.86
N ALA A 171 -3.31 -14.33 29.95
CA ALA A 171 -3.32 -15.75 30.31
C ALA A 171 -2.09 -16.15 31.12
N LYS A 172 -0.90 -15.58 30.84
CA LYS A 172 0.36 -15.84 31.56
C LYS A 172 0.52 -15.08 32.87
N LYS A 173 -0.34 -14.11 33.19
CA LYS A 173 -0.33 -13.35 34.46
C LYS A 173 -0.40 -14.28 35.71
N LYS A 174 -0.67 -15.58 35.50
CA LYS A 174 -0.67 -16.63 36.50
C LYS A 174 0.65 -17.43 36.63
N ALA A 175 1.66 -17.17 35.82
CA ALA A 175 2.91 -17.91 35.77
C ALA A 175 4.15 -17.02 35.73
N SER A 176 4.98 -17.14 36.77
CA SER A 176 6.43 -16.85 36.99
C SER A 176 7.12 -15.62 36.32
N ALA A 177 7.97 -14.95 37.14
CA ALA A 177 8.76 -13.74 36.83
C ALA A 177 9.70 -13.83 35.57
N ALA A 178 10.25 -15.01 35.28
CA ALA A 178 11.13 -15.20 34.13
C ALA A 178 10.42 -14.99 32.77
N ALA A 179 9.12 -15.37 32.70
CA ALA A 179 8.31 -15.15 31.47
C ALA A 179 7.96 -13.68 31.25
N LYS A 180 8.09 -12.80 32.23
CA LYS A 180 7.83 -11.38 32.17
C LYS A 180 8.93 -10.61 31.40
N ALA A 181 10.21 -10.96 31.66
CA ALA A 181 11.37 -10.32 31.03
C ALA A 181 11.42 -10.59 29.52
N ASP A 182 11.22 -11.84 29.11
CA ASP A 182 11.18 -12.22 27.69
C ASP A 182 10.03 -11.51 26.95
N LEU A 183 8.94 -11.26 27.65
CA LEU A 183 7.75 -10.64 27.09
C LEU A 183 7.89 -9.13 26.97
N PHE A 184 8.55 -8.47 27.92
CA PHE A 184 8.89 -7.05 27.87
C PHE A 184 9.81 -6.76 26.68
N ASP A 185 10.82 -7.60 26.47
CA ASP A 185 11.75 -7.50 25.35
C ASP A 185 11.02 -7.70 24.02
N LEU A 186 10.14 -8.70 23.92
CA LEU A 186 9.31 -8.96 22.73
C LEU A 186 8.41 -7.77 22.39
N ILE A 187 7.76 -7.15 23.39
CA ILE A 187 6.85 -6.00 23.16
C ILE A 187 7.65 -4.77 22.76
N SER A 188 8.76 -4.48 23.47
CA SER A 188 9.60 -3.32 23.20
C SER A 188 10.16 -3.36 21.78
N HIS A 189 10.78 -4.46 21.38
CA HIS A 189 11.43 -4.56 20.07
C HIS A 189 10.49 -4.83 18.90
N ARG A 190 9.45 -5.63 19.08
CA ARG A 190 8.58 -6.02 17.96
C ARG A 190 7.39 -5.11 17.71
N LEU A 191 6.95 -4.36 18.71
CA LEU A 191 5.75 -3.53 18.59
C LEU A 191 6.06 -2.03 18.65
N ARG A 192 6.98 -1.59 19.51
CA ARG A 192 7.29 -0.17 19.66
C ARG A 192 8.19 0.37 18.53
N GLU A 193 9.24 -0.38 18.17
CA GLU A 193 10.17 0.06 17.11
C GLU A 193 9.51 0.33 15.75
N PRO A 194 8.56 -0.48 15.26
CA PRO A 194 7.95 -0.22 13.97
C PRO A 194 6.90 0.90 13.96
N LEU A 195 6.47 1.43 15.12
CA LEU A 195 5.43 2.47 15.18
C LEU A 195 5.94 3.88 14.87
N ALA A 196 7.14 4.24 15.29
CA ALA A 196 7.71 5.55 15.02
C ALA A 196 7.91 5.81 13.49
N PRO A 197 8.48 4.87 12.71
CA PRO A 197 8.52 4.98 11.26
C PRO A 197 7.13 5.05 10.61
N LEU A 198 6.15 4.35 11.18
CA LEU A 198 4.77 4.35 10.70
C LEU A 198 4.11 5.72 10.83
N LEU A 199 4.21 6.34 12.02
CA LEU A 199 3.71 7.70 12.25
C LEU A 199 4.39 8.70 11.31
N TYR A 200 5.71 8.60 11.16
CA TYR A 200 6.47 9.45 10.26
C TYR A 200 6.08 9.29 8.79
N ALA A 201 5.86 8.05 8.33
CA ALA A 201 5.40 7.80 6.96
C ALA A 201 4.01 8.39 6.70
N VAL A 202 3.10 8.28 7.67
CA VAL A 202 1.76 8.87 7.58
C VAL A 202 1.83 10.40 7.59
N GLU A 203 2.70 11.00 8.41
CA GLU A 203 2.93 12.46 8.42
C GLU A 203 3.49 12.97 7.09
N ILE A 204 4.44 12.24 6.46
CA ILE A 204 4.94 12.58 5.11
C ILE A 204 3.80 12.55 4.09
N LEU A 205 2.94 11.54 4.13
CA LEU A 205 1.81 11.44 3.21
C LEU A 205 0.78 12.56 3.39
N LEU A 206 0.58 13.04 4.64
CA LEU A 206 -0.28 14.19 4.92
C LEU A 206 0.27 15.51 4.34
N LEU A 207 1.59 15.60 4.11
CA LEU A 207 2.26 16.76 3.53
C LEU A 207 2.31 16.70 1.98
N GLU A 208 1.93 15.59 1.36
CA GLU A 208 1.88 15.49 -0.10
C GLU A 208 0.63 16.18 -0.65
N GLU A 209 0.82 17.30 -1.34
CA GLU A 209 -0.25 18.11 -1.97
C GLU A 209 -1.02 17.40 -3.09
N SER A 210 -0.56 16.22 -3.53
CA SER A 210 -1.09 15.48 -4.67
C SER A 210 -2.15 14.43 -4.32
N LEU A 211 -2.53 14.30 -3.06
CA LEU A 211 -3.52 13.31 -2.64
C LEU A 211 -4.94 13.73 -2.98
N SER A 212 -5.75 12.77 -3.43
CA SER A 212 -7.19 12.97 -3.54
C SER A 212 -7.82 13.23 -2.15
N ALA A 213 -8.97 13.92 -2.10
CA ALA A 213 -9.69 14.15 -0.83
C ALA A 213 -9.97 12.84 -0.07
N ARG A 214 -10.24 11.75 -0.80
CA ARG A 214 -10.47 10.41 -0.24
C ARG A 214 -9.16 9.79 0.28
N GLY A 215 -8.05 9.98 -0.43
CA GLY A 215 -6.73 9.57 0.02
C GLY A 215 -6.36 10.26 1.32
N LEU A 216 -6.58 11.57 1.42
CA LEU A 216 -6.34 12.36 2.62
C LEU A 216 -7.17 11.90 3.82
N GLU A 217 -8.47 11.60 3.61
CA GLU A 217 -9.35 11.07 4.67
C GLU A 217 -8.85 9.72 5.21
N ALA A 218 -8.46 8.82 4.32
CA ALA A 218 -7.91 7.52 4.72
C ALA A 218 -6.59 7.64 5.49
N ILE A 219 -5.70 8.55 5.08
CA ILE A 219 -4.45 8.83 5.79
C ILE A 219 -4.71 9.40 7.18
N HIS A 220 -5.71 10.26 7.34
CA HIS A 220 -6.13 10.73 8.66
C HIS A 220 -6.66 9.61 9.56
N VAL A 221 -7.38 8.63 9.00
CA VAL A 221 -7.81 7.43 9.75
C VAL A 221 -6.60 6.62 10.19
N LEU A 222 -5.65 6.37 9.29
CA LEU A 222 -4.41 5.66 9.59
C LEU A 222 -3.58 6.36 10.67
N HIS A 223 -3.45 7.68 10.59
CA HIS A 223 -2.75 8.48 11.60
C HIS A 223 -3.37 8.35 12.99
N ARG A 224 -4.71 8.43 13.09
CA ARG A 224 -5.40 8.22 14.37
C ARG A 224 -5.19 6.82 14.91
N ASN A 225 -5.30 5.80 14.05
CA ASN A 225 -5.10 4.41 14.45
C ASN A 225 -3.66 4.15 14.92
N ALA A 226 -2.67 4.67 14.21
CA ALA A 226 -1.27 4.53 14.59
C ALA A 226 -0.95 5.22 15.94
N LYS A 227 -1.51 6.41 16.18
CA LYS A 227 -1.39 7.09 17.48
C LYS A 227 -2.05 6.32 18.61
N GLN A 228 -3.25 5.79 18.37
CA GLN A 228 -3.95 4.97 19.36
C GLN A 228 -3.16 3.71 19.70
N GLU A 229 -2.60 3.05 18.70
CA GLU A 229 -1.78 1.85 18.86
C GLU A 229 -0.50 2.15 19.68
N ALA A 230 0.14 3.29 19.41
CA ALA A 230 1.30 3.75 20.18
C ALA A 230 0.94 3.93 21.68
N GLN A 231 -0.18 4.57 21.97
CA GLN A 231 -0.68 4.76 23.34
C GLN A 231 -0.99 3.42 24.02
N GLU A 232 -1.65 2.50 23.32
CA GLU A 232 -1.95 1.18 23.86
C GLU A 232 -0.70 0.34 24.17
N ILE A 233 0.37 0.50 23.37
CA ILE A 233 1.67 -0.15 23.64
C ILE A 233 2.33 0.47 24.86
N ASP A 234 2.32 1.81 24.99
CA ASP A 234 2.89 2.49 26.16
C ASP A 234 2.15 2.14 27.46
N GLU A 235 0.81 2.02 27.41
CA GLU A 235 0.01 1.52 28.54
C GLU A 235 0.37 0.08 28.93
N LEU A 236 0.59 -0.80 27.94
CA LEU A 236 1.03 -2.17 28.18
C LEU A 236 2.40 -2.24 28.86
N LEU A 237 3.36 -1.46 28.34
CA LEU A 237 4.70 -1.40 28.92
C LEU A 237 4.66 -0.87 30.36
N LYS A 238 3.81 0.14 30.62
CA LYS A 238 3.59 0.66 31.98
C LYS A 238 3.01 -0.39 32.92
N LEU A 239 1.97 -1.12 32.48
CA LEU A 239 1.35 -2.19 33.28
C LEU A 239 2.34 -3.34 33.61
N ILE A 240 3.25 -3.66 32.68
CA ILE A 240 4.30 -4.66 32.93
C ILE A 240 5.32 -4.11 33.93
N GLY A 241 5.75 -2.84 33.82
CA GLY A 241 6.67 -2.20 34.74
C GLY A 241 6.09 -2.05 36.17
N GLU A 242 4.81 -1.71 36.30
CA GLU A 242 4.13 -1.63 37.61
C GLU A 242 4.00 -2.99 38.31
N MET A 243 4.03 -4.08 37.55
CA MET A 243 4.05 -5.45 38.15
C MET A 243 5.41 -5.82 38.73
N GLU A 244 6.51 -5.12 38.36
CA GLU A 244 7.85 -5.31 38.92
C GLU A 244 8.01 -4.61 40.30
N VAL A 245 7.24 -3.55 40.55
CA VAL A 245 7.35 -2.72 41.78
C VAL A 245 6.49 -3.29 42.92
N SER A 246 5.60 -4.25 42.65
CA SER A 246 4.64 -4.79 43.63
C SER A 246 5.06 -6.14 44.23
N GLU A 247 6.29 -6.61 43.96
CA GLU A 247 6.97 -7.75 44.62
C GLU A 247 8.14 -7.25 45.48
#